data_384e2a0ee82eec9cf386e1f1817ecfcf
#
_entry.id   384e2a0ee82eec9cf386e1f1817ecfcf
#
_cell.length_a   1.000
_cell.length_b   1.000
_cell.length_c   1.000
_cell.angle_alpha   90.00
_cell.angle_beta   90.00
_cell.angle_gamma   90.00
#
_symmetry.space_group_name_H-M   'P 1'
#
loop_
_entity.id
_entity.type
_entity.pdbx_description
1 polymer ?
#
loop_
_entity_poly.entity_id
_entity_poly.type
_entity_poly.pdbx_seq_one_letter_code
_entity_poly.pdbx_strand_id
1 'polypeptide(L)'
;MEQKYKFFVAKNTPLRLTPGEIAEPMQVITPFFNALCLDEAREILWQVFMRAIANPEEDEPDWLSRRDLFYFHGQFEALIEASFRIYQETK
;
A
#
# COMPACT_ATOMS: atom_id res chain seq x y z
N MET A 1 -3.34 11.18 -14.14
CA MET A 1 -3.13 9.84 -13.56
C MET A 1 -4.41 9.09 -13.25
N GLU A 2 -5.38 9.75 -12.69
CA GLU A 2 -6.63 9.13 -12.31
C GLU A 2 -7.38 8.49 -13.47
N GLN A 3 -7.20 9.00 -14.68
CA GLN A 3 -7.85 8.44 -15.85
C GLN A 3 -7.34 7.06 -16.21
N LYS A 4 -6.14 6.73 -15.79
CA LYS A 4 -5.54 5.44 -16.07
C LYS A 4 -6.29 4.29 -15.42
N TYR A 5 -6.96 4.54 -14.30
CA TYR A 5 -7.64 3.51 -13.52
C TYR A 5 -9.15 3.72 -13.47
N LYS A 6 -9.69 4.29 -14.50
CA LYS A 6 -11.10 4.67 -14.52
C LYS A 6 -12.08 3.52 -14.44
N PHE A 7 -11.63 2.28 -14.71
CA PHE A 7 -12.51 1.15 -14.62
C PHE A 7 -12.64 0.58 -13.21
N PHE A 8 -11.95 1.15 -12.23
CA PHE A 8 -12.15 0.78 -10.83
C PHE A 8 -13.33 1.60 -10.31
N VAL A 9 -14.50 0.97 -10.28
CA VAL A 9 -15.72 1.70 -9.99
C VAL A 9 -15.86 2.18 -8.55
N ALA A 10 -15.31 1.45 -7.59
CA ALA A 10 -15.42 1.81 -6.18
C ALA A 10 -14.19 2.56 -5.70
N LYS A 11 -13.84 3.63 -6.37
CA LYS A 11 -12.56 4.33 -6.19
C LYS A 11 -12.23 4.75 -4.76
N ASN A 12 -13.21 5.26 -4.05
CA ASN A 12 -12.95 5.84 -2.72
C ASN A 12 -13.63 5.08 -1.59
N THR A 13 -14.08 3.87 -1.88
CA THR A 13 -14.77 3.07 -0.88
C THR A 13 -13.82 2.04 -0.30
N PRO A 14 -13.55 2.09 1.02
CA PRO A 14 -12.71 1.08 1.64
C PRO A 14 -13.34 -0.30 1.54
N LEU A 15 -12.52 -1.29 1.25
CA LEU A 15 -13.00 -2.66 1.12
C LEU A 15 -12.72 -3.52 2.36
N ARG A 16 -11.70 -3.16 3.12
CA ARG A 16 -11.29 -3.96 4.27
C ARG A 16 -11.59 -3.33 5.61
N LEU A 17 -11.77 -2.03 5.64
CA LEU A 17 -11.98 -1.33 6.89
C LEU A 17 -13.41 -1.51 7.37
N THR A 18 -13.55 -1.78 8.67
CA THR A 18 -14.87 -1.75 9.31
C THR A 18 -15.32 -0.30 9.47
N PRO A 19 -16.62 -0.05 9.72
CA PRO A 19 -17.07 1.32 9.98
C PRO A 19 -16.33 2.01 11.12
N GLY A 20 -15.98 1.26 12.18
CA GLY A 20 -15.19 1.83 13.28
C GLY A 20 -13.81 2.24 12.84
N GLU A 21 -13.17 1.44 11.98
CA GLU A 21 -11.84 1.75 11.46
C GLU A 21 -11.88 2.92 10.50
N ILE A 22 -12.94 3.07 9.75
CA ILE A 22 -13.10 4.23 8.88
C ILE A 22 -13.18 5.50 9.71
N ALA A 23 -13.93 5.45 10.81
CA ALA A 23 -14.06 6.59 11.70
C ALA A 23 -12.75 6.89 12.43
N GLU A 24 -11.96 5.85 12.70
CA GLU A 24 -10.73 5.99 13.46
C GLU A 24 -9.63 5.13 12.88
N PRO A 25 -8.98 5.61 11.82
CA PRO A 25 -7.96 4.80 11.10
C PRO A 25 -6.79 4.34 11.95
N MET A 26 -6.53 5.01 13.07
CA MET A 26 -5.45 4.56 13.95
C MET A 26 -5.72 3.18 14.53
N GLN A 27 -6.95 2.70 14.48
CA GLN A 27 -7.25 1.34 14.90
C GLN A 27 -6.59 0.30 13.99
N VAL A 28 -6.22 0.70 12.78
CA VAL A 28 -5.48 -0.16 11.84
C VAL A 28 -3.99 0.12 11.92
N ILE A 29 -3.62 1.38 11.95
CA ILE A 29 -2.22 1.80 11.92
C ILE A 29 -1.47 1.36 13.17
N THR A 30 -2.07 1.55 14.33
CA THR A 30 -1.40 1.24 15.60
C THR A 30 -1.03 -0.25 15.70
N PRO A 31 -1.95 -1.20 15.50
CA PRO A 31 -1.57 -2.61 15.58
C PRO A 31 -0.51 -2.99 14.54
N PHE A 32 -0.58 -2.39 13.36
CA PHE A 32 0.38 -2.70 12.30
C PHE A 32 1.81 -2.38 12.77
N PHE A 33 2.02 -1.18 13.30
CA PHE A 33 3.37 -0.79 13.71
C PHE A 33 3.73 -1.28 15.12
N ASN A 34 2.78 -1.78 15.88
CA ASN A 34 3.10 -2.53 17.09
C ASN A 34 3.66 -3.91 16.75
N ALA A 35 3.22 -4.47 15.63
CA ALA A 35 3.68 -5.79 15.19
C ALA A 35 4.96 -5.74 14.37
N LEU A 36 5.17 -4.65 13.62
CA LEU A 36 6.30 -4.53 12.70
C LEU A 36 6.99 -3.19 12.91
N CYS A 37 8.31 -3.18 12.94
CA CYS A 37 9.01 -1.90 12.88
C CYS A 37 9.00 -1.40 11.44
N LEU A 38 9.36 -0.13 11.25
CA LEU A 38 9.34 0.47 9.93
C LEU A 38 10.24 -0.26 8.94
N ASP A 39 11.45 -0.64 9.39
CA ASP A 39 12.37 -1.36 8.52
C ASP A 39 11.79 -2.70 8.05
N GLU A 40 11.11 -3.41 8.94
CA GLU A 40 10.49 -4.68 8.59
C GLU A 40 9.37 -4.48 7.56
N ALA A 41 8.56 -3.46 7.75
CA ALA A 41 7.46 -3.18 6.82
C ALA A 41 8.01 -2.88 5.42
N ARG A 42 9.08 -2.08 5.36
CA ARG A 42 9.70 -1.73 4.10
C ARG A 42 10.35 -2.94 3.44
N GLU A 43 10.97 -3.80 4.23
CA GLU A 43 11.59 -5.01 3.68
C GLU A 43 10.54 -5.97 3.13
N ILE A 44 9.43 -6.14 3.82
CA ILE A 44 8.35 -6.99 3.33
C ILE A 44 7.79 -6.45 2.03
N LEU A 45 7.57 -5.14 1.96
CA LEU A 45 7.09 -4.51 0.73
C LEU A 45 8.05 -4.78 -0.43
N TRP A 46 9.36 -4.62 -0.17
CA TRP A 46 10.38 -4.88 -1.18
C TRP A 46 10.34 -6.33 -1.66
N GLN A 47 10.20 -7.28 -0.74
CA GLN A 47 10.15 -8.70 -1.11
C GLN A 47 8.94 -9.02 -1.97
N VAL A 48 7.78 -8.48 -1.60
CA VAL A 48 6.57 -8.68 -2.40
C VAL A 48 6.76 -8.10 -3.80
N PHE A 49 7.31 -6.91 -3.87
CA PHE A 49 7.53 -6.22 -5.13
C PHE A 49 8.51 -6.99 -6.02
N MET A 50 9.63 -7.45 -5.45
CA MET A 50 10.64 -8.17 -6.22
C MET A 50 10.11 -9.49 -6.77
N ARG A 51 9.26 -10.17 -6.00
CA ARG A 51 8.65 -11.40 -6.48
C ARG A 51 7.69 -11.15 -7.62
N ALA A 52 6.97 -10.05 -7.56
CA ALA A 52 6.07 -9.67 -8.64
C ALA A 52 6.84 -9.37 -9.93
N ILE A 53 7.99 -8.70 -9.80
CA ILE A 53 8.83 -8.37 -10.95
C ILE A 53 9.50 -9.61 -11.53
N ALA A 54 9.98 -10.50 -10.67
CA ALA A 54 10.77 -11.66 -11.10
C ALA A 54 9.93 -12.71 -11.81
N ASN A 55 8.64 -12.75 -11.54
CA ASN A 55 7.74 -13.73 -12.12
C ASN A 55 6.66 -13.04 -12.94
N PRO A 56 7.04 -12.49 -14.12
CA PRO A 56 6.04 -11.83 -14.95
C PRO A 56 5.02 -12.84 -15.43
N GLU A 57 3.76 -12.52 -15.22
CA GLU A 57 2.68 -13.35 -15.67
C GLU A 57 2.32 -12.99 -17.11
N GLU A 58 1.86 -13.97 -17.87
CA GLU A 58 1.40 -13.71 -19.20
C GLU A 58 0.16 -12.83 -19.21
N ASP A 59 -0.56 -12.84 -18.11
CA ASP A 59 -1.80 -12.09 -17.96
C ASP A 59 -1.59 -10.73 -17.32
N GLU A 60 -0.40 -10.18 -17.42
CA GLU A 60 -0.10 -8.86 -16.90
C GLU A 60 -1.03 -7.83 -17.50
N PRO A 61 -1.73 -7.02 -16.68
CA PRO A 61 -2.67 -6.04 -17.25
C PRO A 61 -1.94 -5.00 -18.10
N ASP A 62 -2.55 -4.61 -19.20
CA ASP A 62 -1.97 -3.60 -20.09
C ASP A 62 -1.77 -2.26 -19.42
N TRP A 63 -2.60 -1.96 -18.43
CA TRP A 63 -2.55 -0.66 -17.74
C TRP A 63 -1.49 -0.57 -16.65
N LEU A 64 -0.76 -1.68 -16.39
CA LEU A 64 0.22 -1.70 -15.31
C LEU A 64 1.52 -2.32 -15.84
N SER A 65 2.44 -1.48 -16.26
CA SER A 65 3.74 -1.91 -16.75
C SER A 65 4.72 -2.08 -15.59
N ARG A 66 5.90 -2.66 -15.88
CA ARG A 66 6.96 -2.75 -14.88
C ARG A 66 7.41 -1.38 -14.40
N ARG A 67 7.42 -0.40 -15.30
CA ARG A 67 7.73 0.97 -14.90
C ARG A 67 6.74 1.47 -13.87
N ASP A 68 5.47 1.17 -14.07
CA ASP A 68 4.43 1.55 -13.12
C ASP A 68 4.63 0.87 -11.77
N LEU A 69 5.07 -0.40 -11.78
CA LEU A 69 5.33 -1.11 -10.53
C LEU A 69 6.42 -0.44 -9.73
N PHE A 70 7.52 -0.01 -10.38
CA PHE A 70 8.57 0.71 -9.68
C PHE A 70 8.08 2.02 -9.11
N TYR A 71 7.29 2.74 -9.90
CA TYR A 71 6.73 3.99 -9.44
C TYR A 71 5.84 3.77 -8.21
N PHE A 72 4.96 2.79 -8.27
CA PHE A 72 4.03 2.53 -7.18
C PHE A 72 4.71 1.94 -5.95
N HIS A 73 5.79 1.20 -6.14
CA HIS A 73 6.56 0.75 -4.99
C HIS A 73 7.01 1.96 -4.16
N GLY A 74 7.57 2.97 -4.83
CA GLY A 74 7.99 4.18 -4.14
C GLY A 74 6.84 4.90 -3.45
N GLN A 75 5.68 4.93 -4.10
CA GLN A 75 4.49 5.56 -3.52
C GLN A 75 4.01 4.81 -2.30
N PHE A 76 3.99 3.48 -2.35
CA PHE A 76 3.58 2.68 -1.20
C PHE A 76 4.58 2.82 -0.05
N GLU A 77 5.86 2.87 -0.37
CA GLU A 77 6.87 3.08 0.66
C GLU A 77 6.67 4.42 1.36
N ALA A 78 6.43 5.46 0.59
CA ALA A 78 6.17 6.79 1.16
C ALA A 78 4.91 6.78 2.02
N LEU A 79 3.89 6.07 1.59
CA LEU A 79 2.65 5.95 2.36
C LEU A 79 2.89 5.25 3.69
N ILE A 80 3.68 4.20 3.67
CA ILE A 80 4.01 3.48 4.90
C ILE A 80 4.78 4.40 5.85
N GLU A 81 5.74 5.16 5.31
CA GLU A 81 6.53 6.08 6.14
C GLU A 81 5.67 7.19 6.71
N ALA A 82 4.74 7.73 5.92
CA ALA A 82 3.83 8.75 6.40
C ALA A 82 2.92 8.20 7.51
N SER A 83 2.43 6.97 7.33
CA SER A 83 1.61 6.32 8.34
C SER A 83 2.38 6.08 9.62
N PHE A 84 3.65 5.69 9.50
CA PHE A 84 4.51 5.50 10.65
C PHE A 84 4.71 6.82 11.41
N ARG A 85 4.85 7.89 10.67
CA ARG A 85 5.01 9.22 11.26
C ARG A 85 3.80 9.58 12.10
N ILE A 86 2.62 9.33 11.59
CA ILE A 86 1.38 9.57 12.33
C ILE A 86 1.33 8.69 13.58
N TYR A 87 1.71 7.43 13.45
CA TYR A 87 1.78 6.50 14.56
C TYR A 87 2.70 7.03 15.67
N GLN A 88 3.86 7.54 15.29
CA GLN A 88 4.80 8.11 16.26
C GLN A 88 4.21 9.29 17.02
N GLU A 89 3.45 10.12 16.31
CA GLU A 89 2.90 11.33 16.90
C GLU A 89 1.75 11.05 17.87
N THR A 90 1.14 9.88 17.76
CA THR A 90 0.00 9.52 18.61
C THR A 90 0.39 8.63 19.78
N LYS A 91 1.65 8.29 19.94
CA LYS A 91 2.10 7.43 21.03
C LYS A 91 2.25 8.20 22.33
#